data_f0e31d209e532530b99d39beff92baf5
#
_entry.id   f0e31d209e532530b99d39beff92baf5
#
_cell.length_a   1.000
_cell.length_b   1.000
_cell.length_c   1.000
_cell.angle_alpha   90.00
_cell.angle_beta   90.00
_cell.angle_gamma   90.00
#
_symmetry.space_group_name_H-M   'P 1'
#
loop_
_entity.id
_entity.type
_entity.pdbx_description
1 polymer ?
#
loop_
_entity_poly.entity_id
_entity_poly.type
_entity_poly.pdbx_seq_one_letter_code
_entity_poly.pdbx_strand_id
1 'polypeptide(L)'
;MIFLKNIILIGIVGISSYIGFLKAKTYESRVKELKKFQNSLIMMKSKIEFTYEPLKNIFEEISRIIYKNEENIFLNTINKNQEIFLAWSQSIDEIKNDLLLEDREIIKMMGKLLGKTDVKGQINEIVLTENLIQKQIEKAEIAKEKNMKLCRSMGIILGLGICIILI
;
A
#
# COMPACT_ATOMS: atom_id res chain seq x y z
N MET A 1 -32.46 11.60 -32.92
CA MET A 1 -32.40 12.04 -31.50
C MET A 1 -32.40 10.86 -30.51
N ILE A 2 -33.25 9.83 -30.68
CA ILE A 2 -33.35 8.67 -29.76
C ILE A 2 -32.05 7.88 -29.69
N PHE A 3 -31.36 7.63 -30.79
CA PHE A 3 -30.09 6.92 -30.84
C PHE A 3 -28.98 7.60 -30.04
N LEU A 4 -28.85 8.93 -30.15
CA LEU A 4 -27.84 9.70 -29.43
C LEU A 4 -28.09 9.65 -27.91
N LYS A 5 -29.35 9.76 -27.50
CA LYS A 5 -29.77 9.63 -26.09
C LYS A 5 -29.38 8.27 -25.52
N ASN A 6 -29.64 7.17 -26.22
CA ASN A 6 -29.28 5.83 -25.75
C ASN A 6 -27.78 5.62 -25.61
N ILE A 7 -26.96 6.16 -26.54
CA ILE A 7 -25.49 6.09 -26.43
C ILE A 7 -25.00 6.82 -25.19
N ILE A 8 -25.54 8.00 -24.89
CA ILE A 8 -25.18 8.78 -23.71
C ILE A 8 -25.54 8.00 -22.42
N LEU A 9 -26.71 7.40 -22.35
CA LEU A 9 -27.15 6.62 -21.18
C LEU A 9 -26.23 5.40 -20.94
N ILE A 10 -25.87 4.67 -21.99
CA ILE A 10 -24.91 3.55 -21.87
C ILE A 10 -23.54 4.06 -21.40
N GLY A 11 -23.08 5.20 -21.89
CA GLY A 11 -21.83 5.83 -21.46
C GLY A 11 -21.82 6.16 -19.96
N ILE A 12 -22.93 6.70 -19.45
CA ILE A 12 -23.08 7.04 -18.01
C ILE A 12 -22.97 5.79 -17.14
N VAL A 13 -23.65 4.70 -17.49
CA VAL A 13 -23.56 3.42 -16.75
C VAL A 13 -22.14 2.87 -16.79
N GLY A 14 -21.48 2.92 -17.97
CA GLY A 14 -20.10 2.47 -18.14
C GLY A 14 -19.12 3.22 -17.25
N ILE A 15 -19.19 4.55 -17.27
CA ILE A 15 -18.31 5.42 -16.44
C ILE A 15 -18.56 5.18 -14.96
N SER A 16 -19.82 5.17 -14.52
CA SER A 16 -20.18 4.93 -13.12
C SER A 16 -19.68 3.56 -12.62
N SER A 17 -19.88 2.50 -13.43
CA SER A 17 -19.39 1.16 -13.10
C SER A 17 -17.86 1.11 -13.05
N TYR A 18 -17.16 1.82 -13.93
CA TYR A 18 -15.69 1.90 -13.94
C TYR A 18 -15.15 2.59 -12.69
N ILE A 19 -15.76 3.69 -12.24
CA ILE A 19 -15.40 4.36 -10.99
C ILE A 19 -15.58 3.43 -9.79
N GLY A 20 -16.70 2.69 -9.73
CA GLY A 20 -16.94 1.69 -8.69
C GLY A 20 -15.89 0.57 -8.69
N PHE A 21 -15.46 0.12 -9.87
CA PHE A 21 -14.40 -0.88 -10.01
C PHE A 21 -13.03 -0.34 -9.55
N LEU A 22 -12.65 0.89 -9.95
CA LEU A 22 -11.40 1.52 -9.50
C LEU A 22 -11.36 1.64 -7.96
N LYS A 23 -12.47 2.07 -7.36
CA LYS A 23 -12.57 2.16 -5.89
C LYS A 23 -12.45 0.78 -5.22
N ALA A 24 -13.06 -0.25 -5.79
CA ALA A 24 -12.90 -1.62 -5.30
C ALA A 24 -11.44 -2.09 -5.35
N LYS A 25 -10.69 -1.72 -6.38
CA LYS A 25 -9.29 -2.11 -6.57
C LYS A 25 -8.37 -1.51 -5.51
N THR A 26 -8.67 -0.31 -4.95
CA THR A 26 -7.83 0.28 -3.90
C THR A 26 -7.79 -0.57 -2.62
N TYR A 27 -8.87 -1.26 -2.27
CA TYR A 27 -8.89 -2.19 -1.14
C TYR A 27 -7.98 -3.40 -1.35
N GLU A 28 -7.95 -3.93 -2.56
CA GLU A 28 -7.07 -5.05 -2.92
C GLU A 28 -5.60 -4.62 -2.93
N SER A 29 -5.31 -3.46 -3.50
CA SER A 29 -3.98 -2.85 -3.56
C SER A 29 -3.41 -2.63 -2.15
N ARG A 30 -4.20 -2.07 -1.22
CA ARG A 30 -3.78 -1.88 0.17
C ARG A 30 -3.32 -3.20 0.83
N VAL A 31 -4.11 -4.26 0.70
CA VAL A 31 -3.74 -5.59 1.24
C VAL A 31 -2.42 -6.06 0.64
N LYS A 32 -2.25 -5.92 -0.66
CA LYS A 32 -1.04 -6.32 -1.38
C LYS A 32 0.18 -5.55 -0.90
N GLU A 33 0.08 -4.23 -0.74
CA GLU A 33 1.18 -3.39 -0.26
C GLU A 33 1.58 -3.71 1.18
N LEU A 34 0.62 -3.91 2.08
CA LEU A 34 0.90 -4.31 3.45
C LEU A 34 1.60 -5.68 3.52
N LYS A 35 1.18 -6.65 2.71
CA LYS A 35 1.83 -7.97 2.63
C LYS A 35 3.24 -7.89 2.04
N LYS A 36 3.46 -7.08 1.01
CA LYS A 36 4.81 -6.82 0.48
C LYS A 36 5.71 -6.23 1.58
N PHE A 37 5.20 -5.25 2.34
CA PHE A 37 5.96 -4.64 3.42
C PHE A 37 6.26 -5.64 4.54
N GLN A 38 5.31 -6.47 4.95
CA GLN A 38 5.53 -7.54 5.93
C GLN A 38 6.64 -8.50 5.48
N ASN A 39 6.63 -8.94 4.23
CA ASN A 39 7.70 -9.79 3.68
C ASN A 39 9.06 -9.08 3.70
N SER A 40 9.07 -7.76 3.50
CA SER A 40 10.28 -6.94 3.61
C SER A 40 10.84 -6.92 5.04
N LEU A 41 9.96 -6.85 6.05
CA LEU A 41 10.36 -6.93 7.46
C LEU A 41 10.97 -8.28 7.80
N ILE A 42 10.37 -9.37 7.35
CA ILE A 42 10.89 -10.74 7.57
C ILE A 42 12.28 -10.87 6.95
N MET A 43 12.46 -10.41 5.71
CA MET A 43 13.76 -10.44 5.03
C MET A 43 14.78 -9.56 5.74
N MET A 44 14.41 -8.33 6.13
CA MET A 44 15.27 -7.39 6.85
C MET A 44 15.74 -7.99 8.17
N LYS A 45 14.82 -8.56 8.96
CA LYS A 45 15.14 -9.24 10.22
C LYS A 45 16.17 -10.33 10.02
N SER A 46 15.93 -11.24 9.05
CA SER A 46 16.85 -12.32 8.75
C SER A 46 18.24 -11.82 8.36
N LYS A 47 18.32 -10.79 7.52
CA LYS A 47 19.60 -10.21 7.11
C LYS A 47 20.35 -9.55 8.26
N ILE A 48 19.69 -8.76 9.09
CA ILE A 48 20.30 -8.12 10.26
C ILE A 48 20.80 -9.18 11.26
N GLU A 49 20.04 -10.25 11.46
CA GLU A 49 20.37 -11.30 12.44
C GLU A 49 21.56 -12.17 12.00
N PHE A 50 21.65 -12.51 10.72
CA PHE A 50 22.60 -13.55 10.27
C PHE A 50 23.74 -13.03 9.39
N THR A 51 23.59 -11.92 8.69
CA THR A 51 24.61 -11.47 7.73
C THR A 51 25.39 -10.23 8.19
N TYR A 52 24.86 -9.46 9.14
CA TYR A 52 25.46 -8.20 9.59
C TYR A 52 25.75 -7.20 8.44
N GLU A 53 24.99 -7.29 7.37
CA GLU A 53 25.15 -6.42 6.21
C GLU A 53 24.74 -4.96 6.53
N PRO A 54 25.38 -3.97 5.89
CA PRO A 54 24.91 -2.58 5.98
C PRO A 54 23.46 -2.43 5.54
N LEU A 55 22.67 -1.61 6.24
CA LEU A 55 21.26 -1.39 5.93
C LEU A 55 21.00 -1.02 4.46
N LYS A 56 21.92 -0.27 3.86
CA LYS A 56 21.85 0.09 2.44
C LYS A 56 21.75 -1.14 1.54
N ASN A 57 22.62 -2.12 1.74
CA ASN A 57 22.65 -3.35 0.95
C ASN A 57 21.36 -4.17 1.16
N ILE A 58 20.88 -4.23 2.41
CA ILE A 58 19.63 -4.89 2.75
C ILE A 58 18.45 -4.24 2.01
N PHE A 59 18.37 -2.93 1.98
CA PHE A 59 17.32 -2.17 1.30
C PHE A 59 17.37 -2.35 -0.21
N GLU A 60 18.57 -2.35 -0.82
CA GLU A 60 18.75 -2.65 -2.25
C GLU A 60 18.25 -4.06 -2.59
N GLU A 61 18.59 -5.05 -1.77
CA GLU A 61 18.16 -6.42 -1.98
C GLU A 61 16.65 -6.61 -1.82
N ILE A 62 16.04 -5.99 -0.81
CA ILE A 62 14.59 -5.96 -0.61
C ILE A 62 13.89 -5.35 -1.84
N SER A 63 14.39 -4.19 -2.31
CA SER A 63 13.84 -3.54 -3.49
C SER A 63 13.89 -4.45 -4.71
N ARG A 64 14.99 -5.14 -4.93
CA ARG A 64 15.17 -6.05 -6.05
C ARG A 64 14.27 -7.29 -5.96
N ILE A 65 14.21 -7.95 -4.82
CA ILE A 65 13.53 -9.25 -4.67
C ILE A 65 12.04 -9.09 -4.51
N ILE A 66 11.59 -8.17 -3.63
CA ILE A 66 10.18 -8.04 -3.26
C ILE A 66 9.45 -7.07 -4.19
N TYR A 67 10.09 -5.97 -4.54
CA TYR A 67 9.50 -4.92 -5.36
C TYR A 67 9.93 -4.95 -6.82
N LYS A 68 10.83 -5.86 -7.22
CA LYS A 68 11.32 -6.04 -8.60
C LYS A 68 11.86 -4.73 -9.21
N ASN A 69 12.53 -3.93 -8.40
CA ASN A 69 13.02 -2.58 -8.71
C ASN A 69 11.92 -1.56 -9.12
N GLU A 70 10.63 -1.87 -8.87
CA GLU A 70 9.58 -0.84 -8.92
C GLU A 70 9.83 0.22 -7.84
N GLU A 71 9.26 1.41 -7.99
CA GLU A 71 9.34 2.46 -6.97
C GLU A 71 8.80 1.97 -5.63
N ASN A 72 9.62 2.08 -4.59
CA ASN A 72 9.28 1.62 -3.24
C ASN A 72 10.03 2.42 -2.17
N ILE A 73 9.58 2.29 -0.92
CA ILE A 73 10.12 3.04 0.23
C ILE A 73 11.63 2.78 0.41
N PHE A 74 12.08 1.53 0.27
CA PHE A 74 13.48 1.15 0.49
C PHE A 74 14.39 1.79 -0.54
N LEU A 75 14.04 1.70 -1.84
CA LEU A 75 14.80 2.31 -2.93
C LEU A 75 14.83 3.84 -2.79
N ASN A 76 13.70 4.45 -2.50
CA ASN A 76 13.63 5.90 -2.34
C ASN A 76 14.46 6.38 -1.15
N THR A 77 14.54 5.59 -0.06
CA THR A 77 15.34 5.92 1.12
C THR A 77 16.84 5.92 0.82
N ILE A 78 17.34 4.91 0.12
CA ILE A 78 18.79 4.82 -0.18
C ILE A 78 19.25 5.86 -1.21
N ASN A 79 18.35 6.34 -2.06
CA ASN A 79 18.65 7.35 -3.06
C ASN A 79 18.73 8.78 -2.48
N LYS A 80 18.28 8.97 -1.23
CA LYS A 80 18.35 10.25 -0.53
C LYS A 80 19.67 10.35 0.25
N ASN A 81 20.51 11.34 -0.07
CA ASN A 81 21.74 11.62 0.67
C ASN A 81 21.45 12.36 1.99
N GLN A 82 20.73 11.71 2.90
CA GLN A 82 20.29 12.27 4.18
C GLN A 82 20.43 11.25 5.29
N GLU A 83 20.20 11.67 6.55
CA GLU A 83 20.05 10.75 7.66
C GLU A 83 18.95 9.72 7.38
N ILE A 84 19.21 8.44 7.69
CA ILE A 84 18.32 7.32 7.38
C ILE A 84 16.88 7.57 7.81
N PHE A 85 16.65 8.07 9.03
CA PHE A 85 15.30 8.33 9.53
C PHE A 85 14.56 9.42 8.72
N LEU A 86 15.25 10.51 8.37
CA LEU A 86 14.65 11.57 7.56
C LEU A 86 14.33 11.08 6.15
N ALA A 87 15.29 10.38 5.52
CA ALA A 87 15.11 9.76 4.21
C ALA A 87 13.94 8.77 4.21
N TRP A 88 13.85 7.93 5.24
CA TRP A 88 12.76 6.96 5.44
C TRP A 88 11.40 7.63 5.55
N SER A 89 11.26 8.61 6.45
CA SER A 89 10.02 9.32 6.67
C SER A 89 9.53 10.03 5.39
N GLN A 90 10.41 10.74 4.71
CA GLN A 90 10.08 11.41 3.45
C GLN A 90 9.69 10.42 2.34
N SER A 91 10.40 9.30 2.23
CA SER A 91 10.09 8.26 1.23
C SER A 91 8.69 7.67 1.43
N ILE A 92 8.24 7.53 2.69
CA ILE A 92 6.89 7.07 3.01
C ILE A 92 5.83 8.12 2.63
N ASP A 93 6.14 9.41 2.80
CA ASP A 93 5.19 10.48 2.45
C ASP A 93 5.06 10.67 0.93
N GLU A 94 6.15 10.53 0.20
CA GLU A 94 6.20 10.75 -1.25
C GLU A 94 5.61 9.60 -2.06
N ILE A 95 5.69 8.36 -1.56
CA ILE A 95 5.26 7.19 -2.32
C ILE A 95 3.75 7.19 -2.55
N LYS A 96 3.36 7.06 -3.81
CA LYS A 96 1.95 6.98 -4.22
C LYS A 96 1.48 5.52 -4.16
N ASN A 97 0.80 5.17 -3.09
CA ASN A 97 0.17 3.86 -2.89
C ASN A 97 -1.13 3.99 -2.10
N ASP A 98 -1.86 2.89 -1.98
CA ASP A 98 -3.17 2.84 -1.31
C ASP A 98 -3.09 2.60 0.22
N LEU A 99 -1.92 2.79 0.83
CA LEU A 99 -1.75 2.71 2.29
C LEU A 99 -2.49 3.85 2.98
N LEU A 100 -3.19 3.55 4.07
CA LEU A 100 -3.84 4.54 4.91
C LEU A 100 -2.82 5.30 5.77
N LEU A 101 -3.23 6.43 6.33
CA LEU A 101 -2.40 7.22 7.22
C LEU A 101 -1.89 6.39 8.41
N GLU A 102 -2.77 5.57 9.03
CA GLU A 102 -2.40 4.68 10.14
C GLU A 102 -1.31 3.68 9.74
N ASP A 103 -1.37 3.11 8.53
CA ASP A 103 -0.36 2.20 8.01
C ASP A 103 0.99 2.91 7.85
N ARG A 104 0.97 4.13 7.28
CA ARG A 104 2.17 4.95 7.07
C ARG A 104 2.84 5.34 8.38
N GLU A 105 2.07 5.70 9.41
CA GLU A 105 2.62 6.05 10.73
C GLU A 105 3.30 4.85 11.40
N ILE A 106 2.73 3.65 11.30
CA ILE A 106 3.36 2.42 11.78
C ILE A 106 4.71 2.19 11.07
N ILE A 107 4.73 2.33 9.75
CA ILE A 107 5.95 2.16 8.94
C ILE A 107 7.00 3.22 9.30
N LYS A 108 6.60 4.48 9.53
CA LYS A 108 7.52 5.55 9.93
C LYS A 108 8.17 5.30 11.29
N MET A 109 7.39 4.79 12.26
CA MET A 109 7.92 4.54 13.62
C MET A 109 9.12 3.61 13.61
N MET A 110 9.11 2.57 12.77
CA MET A 110 10.22 1.64 12.62
C MET A 110 11.54 2.36 12.26
N GLY A 111 11.48 3.37 11.40
CA GLY A 111 12.67 4.10 10.96
C GLY A 111 13.42 4.84 12.05
N LYS A 112 12.80 5.11 13.22
CA LYS A 112 13.42 5.85 14.32
C LYS A 112 14.63 5.16 14.93
N LEU A 113 14.60 3.83 14.99
CA LEU A 113 15.64 3.00 15.61
C LEU A 113 16.55 2.30 14.61
N LEU A 114 16.21 2.32 13.30
CA LEU A 114 17.02 1.72 12.24
C LEU A 114 18.42 2.37 12.20
N GLY A 115 19.45 1.55 12.38
CA GLY A 115 20.85 1.98 12.34
C GLY A 115 21.33 2.77 13.56
N LYS A 116 20.48 2.99 14.57
CA LYS A 116 20.81 3.76 15.80
C LYS A 116 20.97 2.90 17.03
N THR A 117 20.48 1.66 17.01
CA THR A 117 20.53 0.72 18.12
C THR A 117 21.37 -0.50 17.75
N ASP A 118 21.70 -1.33 18.75
CA ASP A 118 22.33 -2.63 18.52
C ASP A 118 21.43 -3.56 17.72
N VAL A 119 21.99 -4.68 17.28
CA VAL A 119 21.28 -5.69 16.47
C VAL A 119 19.99 -6.15 17.15
N LYS A 120 20.04 -6.41 18.45
CA LYS A 120 18.89 -6.88 19.23
C LYS A 120 17.77 -5.83 19.30
N GLY A 121 18.12 -4.56 19.48
CA GLY A 121 17.17 -3.45 19.49
C GLY A 121 16.50 -3.29 18.13
N GLN A 122 17.25 -3.38 17.03
CA GLN A 122 16.68 -3.33 15.68
C GLN A 122 15.73 -4.49 15.40
N ILE A 123 16.12 -5.71 15.79
CA ILE A 123 15.26 -6.91 15.62
C ILE A 123 13.95 -6.75 16.42
N ASN A 124 14.01 -6.29 17.66
CA ASN A 124 12.82 -6.08 18.48
C ASN A 124 11.86 -5.06 17.85
N GLU A 125 12.37 -3.97 17.28
CA GLU A 125 11.56 -2.97 16.60
C GLU A 125 10.91 -3.54 15.32
N ILE A 126 11.65 -4.34 14.55
CA ILE A 126 11.11 -5.01 13.38
C ILE A 126 9.99 -5.97 13.77
N VAL A 127 10.15 -6.77 14.82
CA VAL A 127 9.14 -7.71 15.32
C VAL A 127 7.89 -6.96 15.80
N LEU A 128 8.06 -5.84 16.52
CA LEU A 128 6.95 -5.00 16.94
C LEU A 128 6.18 -4.46 15.73
N THR A 129 6.90 -3.93 14.76
CA THR A 129 6.31 -3.41 13.52
C THR A 129 5.60 -4.51 12.73
N GLU A 130 6.20 -5.69 12.62
CA GLU A 130 5.59 -6.86 11.95
C GLU A 130 4.23 -7.22 12.57
N ASN A 131 4.15 -7.26 13.91
CA ASN A 131 2.89 -7.52 14.62
C ASN A 131 1.84 -6.43 14.38
N LEU A 132 2.24 -5.15 14.31
CA LEU A 132 1.33 -4.04 14.01
C LEU A 132 0.84 -4.11 12.55
N ILE A 133 1.72 -4.40 11.62
CA ILE A 133 1.38 -4.57 10.19
C ILE A 133 0.46 -5.78 9.99
N GLN A 134 0.67 -6.88 10.70
CA GLN A 134 -0.22 -8.04 10.66
C GLN A 134 -1.66 -7.65 11.05
N LYS A 135 -1.84 -6.86 12.11
CA LYS A 135 -3.18 -6.34 12.49
C LYS A 135 -3.78 -5.43 11.40
N GLN A 136 -2.96 -4.64 10.72
CA GLN A 136 -3.45 -3.82 9.61
C GLN A 136 -3.84 -4.66 8.38
N ILE A 137 -3.12 -5.76 8.11
CA ILE A 137 -3.49 -6.71 7.05
C ILE A 137 -4.86 -7.32 7.34
N GLU A 138 -5.10 -7.77 8.57
CA GLU A 138 -6.40 -8.33 8.97
C GLU A 138 -7.55 -7.32 8.80
N LYS A 139 -7.36 -6.09 9.28
CA LYS A 139 -8.33 -5.00 9.06
C LYS A 139 -8.55 -4.71 7.57
N ALA A 140 -7.49 -4.73 6.77
CA ALA A 140 -7.56 -4.47 5.33
C ALA A 140 -8.28 -5.61 4.58
N GLU A 141 -8.07 -6.87 4.97
CA GLU A 141 -8.76 -8.03 4.40
C GLU A 141 -10.26 -7.98 4.69
N ILE A 142 -10.67 -7.69 5.93
CA ILE A 142 -12.07 -7.49 6.30
C ILE A 142 -12.70 -6.36 5.50
N ALA A 143 -11.99 -5.21 5.40
CA ALA A 143 -12.45 -4.08 4.63
C ALA A 143 -12.59 -4.41 3.13
N LYS A 144 -11.64 -5.18 2.58
CA LYS A 144 -11.67 -5.67 1.19
C LYS A 144 -12.90 -6.54 0.96
N GLU A 145 -13.13 -7.57 1.78
CA GLU A 145 -14.27 -8.48 1.63
C GLU A 145 -15.62 -7.74 1.68
N LYS A 146 -15.75 -6.81 2.62
CA LYS A 146 -16.99 -6.03 2.81
C LYS A 146 -17.20 -5.01 1.69
N ASN A 147 -16.18 -4.23 1.36
CA ASN A 147 -16.36 -3.03 0.53
C ASN A 147 -16.15 -3.27 -0.96
N MET A 148 -15.38 -4.28 -1.39
CA MET A 148 -15.19 -4.54 -2.82
C MET A 148 -16.50 -4.84 -3.55
N LYS A 149 -17.32 -5.72 -3.00
CA LYS A 149 -18.64 -6.06 -3.57
C LYS A 149 -19.57 -4.84 -3.58
N LEU A 150 -19.59 -4.10 -2.47
CA LEU A 150 -20.40 -2.88 -2.34
C LEU A 150 -20.01 -1.82 -3.39
N CYS A 151 -18.73 -1.50 -3.52
CA CYS A 151 -18.28 -0.50 -4.48
C CYS A 151 -18.61 -0.87 -5.92
N ARG A 152 -18.47 -2.15 -6.30
CA ARG A 152 -18.85 -2.61 -7.65
C ARG A 152 -20.35 -2.52 -7.88
N SER A 153 -21.18 -2.99 -6.94
CA SER A 153 -22.64 -2.93 -7.05
C SER A 153 -23.16 -1.49 -7.05
N MET A 154 -22.63 -0.63 -6.18
CA MET A 154 -23.02 0.79 -6.13
C MET A 154 -22.68 1.52 -7.43
N GLY A 155 -21.55 1.24 -8.06
CA GLY A 155 -21.19 1.83 -9.35
C GLY A 155 -22.26 1.55 -10.42
N ILE A 156 -22.75 0.32 -10.49
CA ILE A 156 -23.80 -0.09 -11.44
C ILE A 156 -25.16 0.54 -11.07
N ILE A 157 -25.55 0.44 -9.79
CA ILE A 157 -26.84 0.95 -9.32
C ILE A 157 -26.96 2.46 -9.51
N LEU A 158 -25.90 3.22 -9.19
CA LEU A 158 -25.87 4.66 -9.41
C LEU A 158 -25.97 5.01 -10.91
N GLY A 159 -25.25 4.30 -11.77
CA GLY A 159 -25.36 4.49 -13.20
C GLY A 159 -26.78 4.25 -13.74
N LEU A 160 -27.43 3.17 -13.31
CA LEU A 160 -28.82 2.87 -13.68
C LEU A 160 -29.80 3.90 -13.10
N GLY A 161 -29.61 4.34 -11.86
CA GLY A 161 -30.46 5.36 -11.23
C GLY A 161 -30.42 6.69 -11.98
N ILE A 162 -29.24 7.13 -12.40
CA ILE A 162 -29.10 8.34 -13.24
C ILE A 162 -29.82 8.18 -14.59
N CYS A 163 -29.71 7.00 -15.20
CA CYS A 163 -30.41 6.72 -16.46
C CYS A 163 -31.94 6.82 -16.32
N ILE A 164 -32.50 6.30 -15.22
CA ILE A 164 -33.95 6.37 -14.95
C ILE A 164 -34.44 7.81 -14.81
N ILE A 165 -33.64 8.67 -14.18
CA ILE A 165 -33.96 10.10 -13.99
C ILE A 165 -33.93 10.87 -15.33
N LEU A 166 -33.06 10.45 -16.26
CA LEU A 166 -32.84 11.14 -17.54
C LEU A 166 -33.76 10.63 -18.69
N ILE A 167 -34.47 9.53 -18.47
CA ILE A 167 -35.47 9.00 -19.45
C ILE A 167 -36.77 9.76 -19.35
#